data_42d14bf88dd6a461de6a4f92e7b36f9a
#
_entry.id   42d14bf88dd6a461de6a4f92e7b36f9a
#
_cell.length_a   1.000
_cell.length_b   1.000
_cell.length_c   1.000
_cell.angle_alpha   90.00
_cell.angle_beta   90.00
_cell.angle_gamma   90.00
#
_symmetry.space_group_name_H-M   'P 1'
#
loop_
_entity.id
_entity.type
_entity.pdbx_description
1 polymer ?
#
loop_
_entity_poly.entity_id
_entity_poly.type
_entity_poly.pdbx_seq_one_letter_code
_entity_poly.pdbx_strand_id
1 'polypeptide(L)'
;MSIEVSGAILEEAIADHVRTIVRSVKECLGDAPPDLAQDVSVRGISLAGGLSQLHDLPELLTREVGVACSVVPQPDLVVLRGLLRCVNEIENLRRTSRNFDD
;
A
#
# COMPACT_ATOMS: atom_id res chain seq x y z
N MET A 1 -16.56 -23.38 -18.58
CA MET A 1 -17.69 -22.44 -18.61
C MET A 1 -17.18 -21.05 -18.30
N SER A 2 -17.14 -20.20 -19.30
CA SER A 2 -16.73 -18.82 -19.06
C SER A 2 -17.94 -18.02 -18.64
N ILE A 3 -17.88 -17.45 -17.43
CA ILE A 3 -18.88 -16.52 -16.96
C ILE A 3 -18.45 -15.13 -17.42
N GLU A 4 -19.20 -14.58 -18.36
CA GLU A 4 -18.97 -13.18 -18.73
C GLU A 4 -19.54 -12.30 -17.63
N VAL A 5 -18.63 -11.68 -16.86
CA VAL A 5 -19.01 -10.67 -15.89
C VAL A 5 -18.85 -9.33 -16.58
N SER A 6 -19.93 -8.55 -16.64
CA SER A 6 -19.86 -7.22 -17.25
C SER A 6 -18.92 -6.33 -16.44
N GLY A 7 -18.24 -5.40 -17.10
CA GLY A 7 -17.35 -4.44 -16.43
C GLY A 7 -18.06 -3.66 -15.34
N ALA A 8 -19.35 -3.35 -15.52
CA ALA A 8 -20.15 -2.63 -14.54
C ALA A 8 -20.33 -3.44 -13.25
N ILE A 9 -20.56 -4.76 -13.35
CA ILE A 9 -20.69 -5.63 -12.18
C ILE A 9 -19.38 -5.73 -11.44
N LEU A 10 -18.26 -5.85 -12.15
CA LEU A 10 -16.92 -5.87 -11.57
C LEU A 10 -16.62 -4.56 -10.86
N GLU A 11 -16.93 -3.44 -11.46
CA GLU A 11 -16.72 -2.11 -10.85
C GLU A 11 -17.53 -1.98 -9.57
N GLU A 12 -18.77 -2.42 -9.57
CA GLU A 12 -19.63 -2.36 -8.39
C GLU A 12 -19.11 -3.26 -7.27
N ALA A 13 -18.68 -4.49 -7.60
CA ALA A 13 -18.14 -5.42 -6.63
C ALA A 13 -16.83 -4.92 -6.02
N ILE A 14 -15.97 -4.29 -6.83
CA ILE A 14 -14.69 -3.75 -6.40
C ILE A 14 -14.88 -2.44 -5.64
N ALA A 15 -15.88 -1.64 -5.99
CA ALA A 15 -16.09 -0.33 -5.40
C ALA A 15 -16.24 -0.38 -3.88
N ASP A 16 -16.94 -1.37 -3.35
CA ASP A 16 -17.11 -1.52 -1.91
C ASP A 16 -15.80 -1.82 -1.21
N HIS A 17 -14.96 -2.67 -1.80
CA HIS A 17 -13.63 -2.97 -1.27
C HIS A 17 -12.73 -1.75 -1.31
N VAL A 18 -12.79 -0.99 -2.40
CA VAL A 18 -11.99 0.24 -2.54
C VAL A 18 -12.42 1.27 -1.50
N ARG A 19 -13.71 1.42 -1.25
CA ARG A 19 -14.21 2.32 -0.20
C ARG A 19 -13.68 1.93 1.17
N THR A 20 -13.62 0.64 1.46
CA THR A 20 -13.06 0.13 2.72
C THR A 20 -11.58 0.48 2.84
N ILE A 21 -10.83 0.31 1.76
CA ILE A 21 -9.41 0.66 1.72
C ILE A 21 -9.22 2.16 1.96
N VAL A 22 -9.98 2.99 1.25
CA VAL A 22 -9.93 4.45 1.39
C VAL A 22 -10.22 4.86 2.83
N ARG A 23 -11.27 4.29 3.42
CA ARG A 23 -11.63 4.58 4.81
C ARG A 23 -10.51 4.21 5.76
N SER A 24 -9.91 3.03 5.59
CA SER A 24 -8.81 2.57 6.44
C SER A 24 -7.60 3.49 6.34
N VAL A 25 -7.26 3.95 5.15
CA VAL A 25 -6.16 4.89 4.95
C VAL A 25 -6.46 6.22 5.61
N LYS A 26 -7.67 6.75 5.46
CA LYS A 26 -8.08 8.01 6.09
C LYS A 26 -8.03 7.91 7.62
N GLU A 27 -8.51 6.82 8.19
CA GLU A 27 -8.46 6.60 9.64
C GLU A 27 -7.02 6.54 10.14
N CYS A 28 -6.17 5.84 9.42
CA CYS A 28 -4.76 5.72 9.75
C CYS A 28 -4.06 7.10 9.76
N LEU A 29 -4.33 7.91 8.74
CA LEU A 29 -3.77 9.27 8.66
C LEU A 29 -4.34 10.19 9.75
N GLY A 30 -5.64 10.03 10.07
CA GLY A 30 -6.27 10.82 11.12
C GLY A 30 -5.72 10.52 12.52
N ASP A 31 -5.30 9.27 12.75
CA ASP A 31 -4.72 8.84 14.02
C ASP A 31 -3.22 9.11 14.12
N ALA A 32 -2.56 9.47 13.01
CA ALA A 32 -1.13 9.71 12.99
C ALA A 32 -0.79 11.03 13.71
N PRO A 33 0.37 11.10 14.39
CA PRO A 33 0.84 12.38 14.92
C PRO A 33 0.96 13.44 13.83
N PRO A 34 0.71 14.73 14.15
CA PRO A 34 0.70 15.78 13.13
C PRO A 34 1.98 15.91 12.30
N ASP A 35 3.14 15.67 12.91
CA ASP A 35 4.41 15.72 12.20
C ASP A 35 4.53 14.58 11.16
N LEU A 36 4.07 13.37 11.50
CA LEU A 36 4.06 12.24 10.57
C LEU A 36 3.03 12.46 9.47
N ALA A 37 1.85 12.98 9.81
CA ALA A 37 0.83 13.28 8.80
C ALA A 37 1.34 14.33 7.81
N GLN A 38 2.09 15.31 8.27
CA GLN A 38 2.70 16.31 7.39
C GLN A 38 3.74 15.69 6.46
N ASP A 39 4.59 14.80 6.99
CA ASP A 39 5.57 14.09 6.17
C ASP A 39 4.92 13.29 5.06
N VAL A 40 3.83 12.59 5.38
CA VAL A 40 3.06 11.83 4.38
C VAL A 40 2.48 12.75 3.32
N SER A 41 1.96 13.91 3.72
CA SER A 41 1.42 14.90 2.77
C SER A 41 2.46 15.37 1.77
N VAL A 42 3.71 15.49 2.19
CA VAL A 42 4.81 15.96 1.33
C VAL A 42 5.37 14.82 0.48
N ARG A 43 5.61 13.66 1.07
CA ARG A 43 6.29 12.54 0.40
C ARG A 43 5.34 11.65 -0.38
N GLY A 44 4.07 11.63 -0.02
CA GLY A 44 3.08 10.77 -0.65
C GLY A 44 3.02 9.38 -0.04
N ILE A 45 2.18 8.54 -0.64
CA ILE A 45 1.94 7.17 -0.21
C ILE A 45 2.39 6.24 -1.33
N SER A 46 3.17 5.23 -0.97
CA SER A 46 3.62 4.20 -1.90
C SER A 46 2.72 2.98 -1.79
N LEU A 47 2.24 2.51 -2.93
CA LEU A 47 1.35 1.35 -3.03
C LEU A 47 2.13 0.14 -3.49
N ALA A 48 1.95 -0.98 -2.79
CA ALA A 48 2.59 -2.25 -3.10
C ALA A 48 1.54 -3.36 -3.06
N GLY A 49 1.91 -4.55 -3.56
CA GLY A 49 1.00 -5.69 -3.64
C GLY A 49 0.28 -5.79 -4.97
N GLY A 50 -0.26 -6.96 -5.28
CA GLY A 50 -0.91 -7.21 -6.57
C GLY A 50 -2.12 -6.34 -6.84
N LEU A 51 -2.90 -6.01 -5.82
CA LEU A 51 -4.09 -5.17 -5.96
C LEU A 51 -3.76 -3.72 -6.33
N SER A 52 -2.53 -3.26 -6.07
CA SER A 52 -2.13 -1.91 -6.45
C SER A 52 -2.05 -1.71 -7.96
N GLN A 53 -2.07 -2.79 -8.72
CA GLN A 53 -2.08 -2.76 -10.19
C GLN A 53 -3.47 -2.59 -10.78
N LEU A 54 -4.52 -2.53 -9.96
CA LEU A 54 -5.87 -2.24 -10.46
C LEU A 54 -5.88 -0.91 -11.18
N HIS A 55 -6.58 -0.89 -12.33
CA HIS A 55 -6.67 0.32 -13.16
C HIS A 55 -7.30 1.46 -12.36
N ASP A 56 -6.72 2.62 -12.44
CA ASP A 56 -7.16 3.86 -11.80
C ASP A 56 -7.17 3.84 -10.27
N LEU A 57 -6.68 2.79 -9.61
CA LEU A 57 -6.63 2.74 -8.15
C LEU A 57 -5.75 3.84 -7.55
N PRO A 58 -4.52 4.08 -8.06
CA PRO A 58 -3.69 5.15 -7.51
C PRO A 58 -4.33 6.54 -7.64
N GLU A 59 -4.97 6.82 -8.77
CA GLU A 59 -5.65 8.08 -9.02
C GLU A 59 -6.86 8.25 -8.10
N LEU A 60 -7.62 7.19 -7.90
CA LEU A 60 -8.77 7.20 -7.01
C LEU A 60 -8.34 7.45 -5.56
N LEU A 61 -7.31 6.76 -5.09
CA LEU A 61 -6.77 6.96 -3.74
C LEU A 61 -6.24 8.38 -3.56
N THR A 62 -5.52 8.90 -4.54
CA THR A 62 -5.02 10.28 -4.51
C THR A 62 -6.16 11.27 -4.35
N ARG A 63 -7.24 11.08 -5.10
CA ARG A 63 -8.39 11.98 -5.06
C ARG A 63 -9.14 11.89 -3.74
N GLU A 64 -9.37 10.66 -3.24
CA GLU A 64 -10.19 10.44 -2.05
C GLU A 64 -9.42 10.74 -0.76
N VAL A 65 -8.15 10.41 -0.70
CA VAL A 65 -7.31 10.62 0.49
C VAL A 65 -6.74 12.03 0.54
N GLY A 66 -6.54 12.65 -0.61
CA GLY A 66 -5.95 13.99 -0.70
C GLY A 66 -4.43 14.01 -0.62
N VAL A 67 -3.79 12.85 -0.70
CA VAL A 67 -2.32 12.72 -0.70
C VAL A 67 -1.92 11.95 -1.94
N ALA A 68 -0.82 12.35 -2.57
CA ALA A 68 -0.33 11.69 -3.78
C ALA A 68 -0.03 10.21 -3.50
N CYS A 69 -0.67 9.32 -4.24
CA CYS A 69 -0.46 7.87 -4.13
C CYS A 69 0.15 7.37 -5.43
N SER A 70 1.21 6.59 -5.33
CA SER A 70 1.90 6.04 -6.49
C SER A 70 2.23 4.57 -6.26
N VAL A 71 2.24 3.80 -7.36
CA VAL A 71 2.56 2.38 -7.30
C VAL A 71 4.07 2.22 -7.42
N VAL A 72 4.66 1.42 -6.52
CA VAL A 72 6.10 1.11 -6.58
C VAL A 72 6.39 0.23 -7.79
N PRO A 73 7.64 0.22 -8.32
CA PRO A 73 8.02 -0.71 -9.38
C PRO A 73 7.83 -2.17 -8.92
N GLN A 74 7.28 -3.00 -9.79
CA GLN A 74 7.01 -4.41 -9.52
C GLN A 74 6.29 -4.63 -8.18
N PRO A 75 5.08 -4.06 -8.00
CA PRO A 75 4.41 -4.03 -6.70
C PRO A 75 4.06 -5.41 -6.16
N ASP A 76 3.85 -6.39 -7.03
CA ASP A 76 3.54 -7.77 -6.67
C ASP A 76 4.76 -8.52 -6.12
N LEU A 77 5.98 -8.03 -6.37
CA LEU A 77 7.23 -8.68 -5.97
C LEU A 77 7.94 -7.97 -4.81
N VAL A 78 7.40 -6.87 -4.31
CA VAL A 78 8.09 -6.04 -3.30
C VAL A 78 8.35 -6.83 -2.02
N VAL A 79 7.36 -7.59 -1.54
CA VAL A 79 7.51 -8.39 -0.32
C VAL A 79 8.56 -9.48 -0.52
N LEU A 80 8.50 -10.18 -1.66
CA LEU A 80 9.46 -11.22 -1.98
C LEU A 80 10.89 -10.67 -2.05
N ARG A 81 11.06 -9.54 -2.71
CA ARG A 81 12.38 -8.89 -2.81
C ARG A 81 12.91 -8.48 -1.43
N GLY A 82 12.02 -7.95 -0.57
CA GLY A 82 12.38 -7.62 0.79
C GLY A 82 12.81 -8.84 1.59
N LEU A 83 12.07 -9.95 1.46
CA LEU A 83 12.42 -11.21 2.13
C LEU A 83 13.76 -11.77 1.66
N LEU A 84 14.03 -11.74 0.36
CA LEU A 84 15.31 -12.17 -0.19
C LEU A 84 16.46 -11.33 0.36
N ARG A 85 16.25 -10.03 0.46
CA ARG A 85 17.24 -9.11 1.02
C ARG A 85 17.49 -9.42 2.50
N CYS A 86 16.44 -9.70 3.27
CA CYS A 86 16.56 -10.10 4.67
C CYS A 86 17.35 -11.38 4.84
N VAL A 87 17.12 -12.38 3.98
CA VAL A 87 17.87 -13.65 4.04
C VAL A 87 19.34 -13.41 3.76
N ASN A 88 19.67 -12.58 2.78
CA ASN A 88 21.06 -12.28 2.42
C ASN A 88 21.78 -11.47 3.49
N GLU A 89 21.07 -10.69 4.29
CA GLU A 89 21.64 -9.79 5.28
C GLU A 89 21.31 -10.22 6.71
N ILE A 90 21.03 -11.50 6.93
CA ILE A 90 20.53 -11.99 8.21
C ILE A 90 21.48 -11.69 9.38
N GLU A 91 22.78 -11.71 9.15
CA GLU A 91 23.76 -11.37 10.18
C GLU A 91 23.63 -9.92 10.64
N ASN A 92 23.43 -9.00 9.69
CA ASN A 92 23.23 -7.59 9.99
C ASN A 92 21.92 -7.37 10.76
N LEU A 93 20.87 -8.09 10.39
CA LEU A 93 19.59 -8.02 11.07
C LEU A 93 19.68 -8.54 12.50
N ARG A 94 20.44 -9.61 12.73
CA ARG A 94 20.68 -10.14 14.07
C ARG A 94 21.38 -9.12 14.95
N ARG A 95 22.38 -8.44 14.44
CA ARG A 95 23.07 -7.39 15.17
C ARG A 95 22.13 -6.23 15.52
N THR A 96 21.28 -5.83 14.58
CA THR A 96 20.30 -4.77 14.80
C THR A 96 19.30 -5.17 15.88
N SER A 97 18.77 -6.40 15.84
CA SER A 97 17.85 -6.90 16.87
C SER A 97 18.50 -6.90 18.25
N ARG A 98 19.73 -7.32 18.36
CA ARG A 98 20.44 -7.32 19.64
C ARG A 98 20.59 -5.91 20.21
N ASN A 99 20.86 -4.95 19.38
CA ASN A 99 20.98 -3.55 19.79
C ASN A 99 19.67 -2.99 20.31
N PHE A 100 18.54 -3.47 19.79
CA PHE A 100 17.22 -3.02 20.26
C PHE A 100 16.78 -3.70 21.55
N ASP A 101 17.29 -4.91 21.83
CA ASP A 101 16.92 -5.67 23.02
C ASP A 101 17.69 -5.21 24.27
N ASP A 102 18.72 -4.45 24.10
CA ASP A 102 19.49 -3.85 25.20
C ASP A 102 18.80 -2.54 25.62
#